data_7e9c14cbfb136ea86a653367dcc157e7
#
_entry.id   7e9c14cbfb136ea86a653367dcc157e7
#
_cell.length_a   1.000
_cell.length_b   1.000
_cell.length_c   1.000
_cell.angle_alpha   90.00
_cell.angle_beta   90.00
_cell.angle_gamma   90.00
#
_symmetry.space_group_name_H-M   'P 1'
#
loop_
_entity.id
_entity.type
_entity.pdbx_description
1 polymer ?
#
loop_
_entity_poly.entity_id
_entity_poly.type
_entity_poly.pdbx_seq_one_letter_code
_entity_poly.pdbx_strand_id
1 'polypeptide(L)'
;MSDGPGHATTLPTLYEGDAEAAGTVAAYLRSVCGARTRIIRASTFSRVRDAHSDLVVIGGARANGLYKEIDRRVSMPYRFTLYRDRADLVRLADGRVFAQEVMHAKTVRDFAAISFLPNPFDPDRRIVILAGCGMQATVAAAKMVTADGIRKIARLRPPVTPFSVVIEIEIIDGQATKPHITDVVHWSIRA
;
A
#
# COMPACT_ATOMS: atom_id res chain seq x y z
N MET A 1 30.93 -34.48 16.77
CA MET A 1 29.85 -33.58 17.19
C MET A 1 30.06 -32.31 16.42
N SER A 2 29.29 -32.13 15.36
CA SER A 2 29.37 -30.97 14.47
C SER A 2 28.14 -30.08 14.75
N ASP A 3 28.41 -28.92 15.31
CA ASP A 3 27.42 -27.88 15.52
C ASP A 3 26.90 -27.40 14.14
N GLY A 4 25.64 -27.64 13.86
CA GLY A 4 24.96 -27.14 12.68
C GLY A 4 24.80 -25.61 12.76
N PRO A 5 24.83 -24.90 11.63
CA PRO A 5 24.66 -23.45 11.62
C PRO A 5 23.30 -23.08 12.17
N GLY A 6 23.28 -22.31 13.25
CA GLY A 6 22.07 -21.77 13.87
C GLY A 6 21.28 -20.96 12.85
N HIS A 7 20.05 -21.35 12.60
CA HIS A 7 19.10 -20.55 11.83
C HIS A 7 18.88 -19.22 12.56
N ALA A 8 19.50 -18.16 12.05
CA ALA A 8 19.18 -16.81 12.48
C ALA A 8 17.70 -16.55 12.16
N THR A 9 16.88 -16.55 13.19
CA THR A 9 15.46 -16.16 13.09
C THR A 9 15.44 -14.67 12.79
N THR A 10 15.31 -14.31 11.50
CA THR A 10 15.15 -12.92 11.10
C THR A 10 13.83 -12.43 11.66
N LEU A 11 13.88 -11.59 12.68
CA LEU A 11 12.70 -10.89 13.18
C LEU A 11 12.12 -10.08 12.02
N PRO A 12 10.78 -10.09 11.82
CA PRO A 12 10.14 -9.33 10.75
C PRO A 12 10.49 -7.86 10.92
N THR A 13 11.30 -7.33 10.03
CA THR A 13 11.73 -5.94 10.03
C THR A 13 10.53 -5.06 9.67
N LEU A 14 10.19 -4.13 10.54
CA LEU A 14 9.28 -3.05 10.17
C LEU A 14 10.09 -2.09 9.29
N TYR A 15 9.67 -1.94 8.04
CA TYR A 15 10.29 -0.97 7.15
C TYR A 15 9.99 0.45 7.66
N GLU A 16 11.02 1.29 7.73
CA GLU A 16 10.92 2.66 8.25
C GLU A 16 9.82 3.47 7.55
N GLY A 17 9.72 3.37 6.23
CA GLY A 17 8.68 4.03 5.47
C GLY A 17 7.27 3.55 5.76
N ASP A 18 7.09 2.26 6.08
CA ASP A 18 5.78 1.74 6.49
C ASP A 18 5.36 2.30 7.86
N ALA A 19 6.33 2.50 8.76
CA ALA A 19 6.08 3.12 10.06
C ALA A 19 5.72 4.61 9.92
N GLU A 20 6.45 5.37 9.09
CA GLU A 20 6.15 6.76 8.78
C GLU A 20 4.75 6.89 8.15
N ALA A 21 4.44 6.07 7.16
CA ALA A 21 3.13 6.03 6.52
C ALA A 21 2.00 5.74 7.51
N ALA A 22 2.19 4.76 8.40
CA ALA A 22 1.21 4.40 9.44
C ALA A 22 0.99 5.54 10.42
N GLY A 23 2.06 6.20 10.87
CA GLY A 23 2.01 7.37 11.74
C GLY A 23 1.23 8.53 11.09
N THR A 24 1.53 8.83 9.84
CA THR A 24 0.88 9.88 9.04
C THR A 24 -0.63 9.67 8.94
N VAL A 25 -1.06 8.47 8.53
CA VAL A 25 -2.49 8.14 8.38
C VAL A 25 -3.19 8.13 9.73
N ALA A 26 -2.59 7.52 10.75
CA ALA A 26 -3.20 7.47 12.09
C ALA A 26 -3.37 8.85 12.72
N ALA A 27 -2.40 9.74 12.55
CA ALA A 27 -2.50 11.14 12.99
C ALA A 27 -3.65 11.86 12.29
N TYR A 28 -3.76 11.72 10.97
CA TYR A 28 -4.85 12.32 10.19
C TYR A 28 -6.23 11.80 10.62
N LEU A 29 -6.40 10.49 10.71
CA LEU A 29 -7.68 9.89 11.10
C LEU A 29 -8.11 10.32 12.50
N ARG A 30 -7.18 10.43 13.44
CA ARG A 30 -7.48 10.92 14.80
C ARG A 30 -7.86 12.40 14.80
N SER A 31 -7.10 13.25 14.10
CA SER A 31 -7.30 14.69 14.13
C SER A 31 -8.52 15.17 13.36
N VAL A 32 -8.84 14.54 12.22
CA VAL A 32 -9.90 14.99 11.31
C VAL A 32 -11.19 14.19 11.50
N CYS A 33 -11.08 12.88 11.72
CA CYS A 33 -12.24 11.99 11.83
C CYS A 33 -12.60 11.64 13.28
N GLY A 34 -11.81 12.04 14.27
CA GLY A 34 -11.99 11.62 15.67
C GLY A 34 -11.86 10.10 15.87
N ALA A 35 -11.29 9.38 14.88
CA ALA A 35 -11.27 7.93 14.87
C ALA A 35 -10.32 7.36 15.93
N ARG A 36 -10.76 6.33 16.62
CA ARG A 36 -9.86 5.50 17.45
C ARG A 36 -9.03 4.62 16.52
N THR A 37 -7.73 4.91 16.43
CA THR A 37 -6.81 4.17 15.58
C THR A 37 -5.87 3.29 16.38
N ARG A 38 -5.65 2.07 15.91
CA ARG A 38 -4.66 1.13 16.44
C ARG A 38 -3.72 0.70 15.32
N ILE A 39 -2.42 0.85 15.53
CA ILE A 39 -1.40 0.37 14.60
C ILE A 39 -1.00 -1.03 15.04
N ILE A 40 -1.09 -1.99 14.13
CA ILE A 40 -0.70 -3.39 14.36
C ILE A 40 0.21 -3.86 13.23
N ARG A 41 1.08 -4.82 13.51
CA ARG A 41 1.86 -5.50 12.48
C ARG A 41 0.97 -6.48 11.72
N ALA A 42 1.17 -6.64 10.42
CA ALA A 42 0.43 -7.61 9.61
C ALA A 42 0.57 -9.05 10.15
N SER A 43 1.72 -9.40 10.73
CA SER A 43 1.97 -10.71 11.36
C SER A 43 1.14 -10.96 12.63
N THR A 44 0.59 -9.92 13.26
CA THR A 44 -0.26 -10.01 14.46
C THR A 44 -1.74 -9.77 14.16
N PHE A 45 -2.10 -9.58 12.90
CA PHE A 45 -3.49 -9.45 12.46
C PHE A 45 -4.27 -10.73 12.79
N SER A 46 -5.41 -10.57 13.42
CA SER A 46 -6.34 -11.67 13.75
C SER A 46 -7.68 -11.41 13.08
N ARG A 47 -8.13 -12.36 12.24
CA ARG A 47 -9.45 -12.24 11.58
C ARG A 47 -10.57 -12.11 12.60
N VAL A 48 -10.53 -12.87 13.67
CA VAL A 48 -11.58 -12.86 14.72
C VAL A 48 -11.66 -11.52 15.44
N ARG A 49 -10.50 -10.87 15.68
CA ARG A 49 -10.45 -9.64 16.46
C ARG A 49 -10.47 -8.38 15.59
N ASP A 50 -9.76 -8.40 14.47
CA ASP A 50 -9.40 -7.19 13.73
C ASP A 50 -10.19 -7.02 12.43
N ALA A 51 -10.78 -8.09 11.87
CA ALA A 51 -11.48 -8.05 10.59
C ALA A 51 -12.77 -7.19 10.62
N HIS A 52 -13.40 -7.07 11.78
CA HIS A 52 -14.64 -6.28 11.95
C HIS A 52 -14.39 -4.76 12.12
N SER A 53 -13.25 -4.30 11.66
CA SER A 53 -12.89 -2.88 11.65
C SER A 53 -12.63 -2.40 10.22
N ASP A 54 -12.74 -1.10 10.00
CA ASP A 54 -12.16 -0.50 8.82
C ASP A 54 -10.64 -0.59 8.92
N LEU A 55 -9.98 -0.95 7.82
CA LEU A 55 -8.56 -1.24 7.80
C LEU A 55 -7.81 -0.28 6.86
N VAL A 56 -6.63 0.14 7.28
CA VAL A 56 -5.63 0.71 6.38
C VAL A 56 -4.44 -0.25 6.34
N VAL A 57 -4.22 -0.88 5.19
CA VAL A 57 -3.15 -1.84 4.95
C VAL A 57 -1.99 -1.11 4.27
N ILE A 58 -0.83 -1.10 4.92
CA ILE A 58 0.34 -0.36 4.45
C ILE A 58 1.47 -1.33 4.08
N GLY A 59 2.10 -1.07 2.94
CA GLY A 59 3.13 -1.93 2.36
C GLY A 59 2.59 -2.92 1.34
N GLY A 60 3.42 -3.19 0.34
CA GLY A 60 3.09 -4.07 -0.80
C GLY A 60 3.37 -5.55 -0.55
N ALA A 61 3.28 -6.34 -1.62
CA ALA A 61 3.40 -7.79 -1.60
C ALA A 61 4.72 -8.33 -1.05
N ARG A 62 5.81 -7.54 -1.07
CA ARG A 62 7.12 -7.96 -0.52
C ARG A 62 7.09 -8.04 1.01
N ALA A 63 6.48 -7.05 1.64
CA ALA A 63 6.58 -6.82 3.09
C ALA A 63 5.33 -7.25 3.87
N ASN A 64 4.14 -7.26 3.23
CA ASN A 64 2.89 -7.37 3.95
C ASN A 64 2.13 -8.67 3.60
N GLY A 65 2.06 -9.60 4.56
CA GLY A 65 1.32 -10.87 4.41
C GLY A 65 -0.19 -10.67 4.28
N LEU A 66 -0.75 -9.67 4.95
CA LEU A 66 -2.18 -9.33 4.86
C LEU A 66 -2.52 -8.80 3.47
N TYR A 67 -1.66 -7.98 2.85
CA TYR A 67 -1.80 -7.58 1.45
C TYR A 67 -1.96 -8.80 0.53
N LYS A 68 -1.05 -9.80 0.66
CA LYS A 68 -1.10 -11.02 -0.17
C LYS A 68 -2.38 -11.81 0.03
N GLU A 69 -2.90 -11.83 1.24
CA GLU A 69 -4.15 -12.53 1.54
C GLU A 69 -5.35 -11.82 0.93
N ILE A 70 -5.40 -10.49 1.03
CA ILE A 70 -6.45 -9.67 0.41
C ILE A 70 -6.41 -9.83 -1.12
N ASP A 71 -5.23 -9.69 -1.74
CA ASP A 71 -5.07 -9.79 -3.20
C ASP A 71 -5.57 -11.14 -3.74
N ARG A 72 -5.29 -12.25 -3.06
CA ARG A 72 -5.81 -13.58 -3.43
C ARG A 72 -7.33 -13.69 -3.36
N ARG A 73 -8.00 -12.88 -2.52
CA ARG A 73 -9.46 -12.92 -2.34
C ARG A 73 -10.21 -12.03 -3.32
N VAL A 74 -9.62 -10.89 -3.70
CA VAL A 74 -10.34 -9.84 -4.44
C VAL A 74 -9.83 -9.62 -5.85
N SER A 75 -8.72 -10.24 -6.25
CA SER A 75 -8.08 -10.06 -7.57
C SER A 75 -7.84 -8.58 -7.88
N MET A 76 -6.91 -7.96 -7.18
CA MET A 76 -6.56 -6.55 -7.34
C MET A 76 -6.20 -6.21 -8.79
N PRO A 77 -6.51 -4.99 -9.29
CA PRO A 77 -6.28 -4.62 -10.68
C PRO A 77 -4.80 -4.42 -11.04
N TYR A 78 -3.95 -4.35 -10.02
CA TYR A 78 -2.50 -4.19 -10.18
C TYR A 78 -1.76 -5.29 -9.46
N ARG A 79 -0.65 -5.72 -10.04
CA ARG A 79 0.29 -6.69 -9.44
C ARG A 79 1.67 -6.09 -9.33
N PHE A 80 2.36 -6.40 -8.23
CA PHE A 80 3.78 -6.08 -8.08
C PHE A 80 4.64 -7.18 -8.70
N THR A 81 5.49 -6.81 -9.65
CA THR A 81 6.58 -7.66 -10.14
C THR A 81 7.83 -7.32 -9.35
N LEU A 82 8.34 -8.30 -8.60
CA LEU A 82 9.45 -8.09 -7.69
C LEU A 82 10.76 -8.53 -8.33
N TYR A 83 11.72 -7.63 -8.39
CA TYR A 83 13.11 -7.89 -8.76
C TYR A 83 13.98 -7.88 -7.51
N ARG A 84 15.27 -8.17 -7.64
CA ARG A 84 16.21 -8.20 -6.51
C ARG A 84 16.29 -6.84 -5.80
N ASP A 85 16.37 -5.77 -6.55
CA ASP A 85 16.66 -4.40 -6.12
C ASP A 85 15.53 -3.40 -6.34
N ARG A 86 14.49 -3.79 -7.08
CA ARG A 86 13.36 -2.93 -7.39
C ARG A 86 12.03 -3.70 -7.42
N ALA A 87 10.94 -2.98 -7.54
CA ALA A 87 9.63 -3.51 -7.87
C ALA A 87 8.98 -2.64 -8.95
N ASP A 88 8.25 -3.27 -9.86
CA ASP A 88 7.39 -2.59 -10.81
C ASP A 88 5.94 -2.89 -10.49
N LEU A 89 5.04 -1.96 -10.83
CA LEU A 89 3.61 -2.13 -10.71
C LEU A 89 3.03 -2.39 -12.10
N VAL A 90 2.28 -3.48 -12.27
CA VAL A 90 1.71 -3.89 -13.54
C VAL A 90 0.19 -3.85 -13.46
N ARG A 91 -0.47 -3.14 -14.38
CA ARG A 91 -1.92 -3.16 -14.55
C ARG A 91 -2.32 -4.44 -15.27
N LEU A 92 -3.20 -5.25 -14.65
CA LEU A 92 -3.52 -6.58 -15.18
C LEU A 92 -4.40 -6.58 -16.43
N ALA A 93 -5.18 -5.52 -16.64
CA ALA A 93 -6.13 -5.45 -17.76
C ALA A 93 -5.45 -5.37 -19.13
N ASP A 94 -4.29 -4.71 -19.23
CA ASP A 94 -3.61 -4.45 -20.48
C ASP A 94 -2.08 -4.62 -20.40
N GLY A 95 -1.55 -5.01 -19.27
CA GLY A 95 -0.12 -5.20 -19.07
C GLY A 95 0.69 -3.91 -18.94
N ARG A 96 0.05 -2.74 -18.79
CA ARG A 96 0.77 -1.47 -18.60
C ARG A 96 1.67 -1.56 -17.36
N VAL A 97 2.94 -1.20 -17.57
CA VAL A 97 3.97 -1.24 -16.52
C VAL A 97 4.27 0.17 -16.03
N PHE A 98 4.26 0.34 -14.72
CA PHE A 98 4.75 1.50 -14.00
C PHE A 98 6.08 1.10 -13.36
N ALA A 99 7.16 1.31 -14.12
CA ALA A 99 8.48 0.82 -13.75
C ALA A 99 9.19 1.80 -12.82
N GLN A 100 9.64 1.28 -11.68
CA GLN A 100 10.54 2.03 -10.81
C GLN A 100 11.84 2.32 -11.55
N GLU A 101 12.28 3.57 -11.56
CA GLU A 101 13.51 3.99 -12.20
C GLU A 101 14.64 4.17 -11.18
N VAL A 102 15.75 3.49 -11.44
CA VAL A 102 16.94 3.52 -10.57
C VAL A 102 18.14 4.01 -11.37
N MET A 103 18.77 5.09 -10.94
CA MET A 103 19.99 5.65 -11.52
C MET A 103 21.10 5.68 -10.47
N HIS A 104 22.30 5.16 -10.83
CA HIS A 104 23.44 5.11 -9.92
C HIS A 104 23.12 4.50 -8.55
N ALA A 105 22.38 3.39 -8.54
CA ALA A 105 21.87 2.70 -7.35
C ALA A 105 20.93 3.54 -6.45
N LYS A 106 20.39 4.65 -6.96
CA LYS A 106 19.39 5.47 -6.28
C LYS A 106 18.08 5.46 -7.06
N THR A 107 16.98 5.28 -6.40
CA THR A 107 15.66 5.43 -7.01
C THR A 107 15.42 6.91 -7.33
N VAL A 108 15.08 7.21 -8.58
CA VAL A 108 14.79 8.57 -9.05
C VAL A 108 13.31 8.76 -9.42
N ARG A 109 12.59 7.65 -9.67
CA ARG A 109 11.15 7.64 -9.91
C ARG A 109 10.54 6.42 -9.26
N ASP A 110 9.41 6.59 -8.59
CA ASP A 110 8.75 5.51 -7.87
C ASP A 110 7.23 5.60 -7.99
N PHE A 111 6.54 4.48 -7.79
CA PHE A 111 5.10 4.37 -7.95
C PHE A 111 4.44 3.69 -6.76
N ALA A 112 3.20 4.08 -6.46
CA ALA A 112 2.37 3.37 -5.50
C ALA A 112 0.95 3.20 -6.01
N ALA A 113 0.32 2.09 -5.63
CA ALA A 113 -1.11 1.88 -5.77
C ALA A 113 -1.82 2.22 -4.45
N ILE A 114 -2.90 2.98 -4.56
CA ILE A 114 -3.84 3.27 -3.49
C ILE A 114 -5.17 2.64 -3.88
N SER A 115 -5.64 1.64 -3.14
CA SER A 115 -6.85 0.91 -3.47
C SER A 115 -7.90 1.06 -2.37
N PHE A 116 -9.14 1.32 -2.78
CA PHE A 116 -10.31 1.45 -1.92
C PHE A 116 -11.29 0.33 -2.26
N LEU A 117 -11.63 -0.49 -1.30
CA LEU A 117 -12.47 -1.67 -1.53
C LEU A 117 -13.27 -2.06 -0.27
N PRO A 118 -14.36 -2.83 -0.42
CA PRO A 118 -14.99 -3.51 0.70
C PRO A 118 -13.99 -4.44 1.38
N ASN A 119 -14.11 -4.61 2.68
CA ASN A 119 -13.28 -5.55 3.42
C ASN A 119 -13.70 -7.00 3.06
N PRO A 120 -12.83 -7.84 2.45
CA PRO A 120 -13.19 -9.21 2.08
C PRO A 120 -13.40 -10.16 3.27
N PHE A 121 -13.14 -9.69 4.47
CA PHE A 121 -13.38 -10.44 5.72
C PHE A 121 -14.70 -10.01 6.40
N ASP A 122 -15.18 -8.80 6.12
CA ASP A 122 -16.41 -8.22 6.65
C ASP A 122 -16.94 -7.16 5.65
N PRO A 123 -17.95 -7.50 4.82
CA PRO A 123 -18.43 -6.61 3.75
C PRO A 123 -19.00 -5.28 4.22
N ASP A 124 -19.38 -5.16 5.50
CA ASP A 124 -19.87 -3.91 6.08
C ASP A 124 -18.74 -2.92 6.38
N ARG A 125 -17.50 -3.37 6.27
CA ARG A 125 -16.29 -2.60 6.50
C ARG A 125 -15.55 -2.26 5.23
N ARG A 126 -14.59 -1.35 5.33
CA ARG A 126 -13.79 -0.88 4.20
C ARG A 126 -12.31 -1.13 4.43
N ILE A 127 -11.61 -1.30 3.33
CA ILE A 127 -10.15 -1.36 3.33
C ILE A 127 -9.60 -0.26 2.41
N VAL A 128 -8.58 0.42 2.89
CA VAL A 128 -7.68 1.24 2.08
C VAL A 128 -6.32 0.56 2.06
N ILE A 129 -5.78 0.29 0.88
CA ILE A 129 -4.45 -0.30 0.73
C ILE A 129 -3.50 0.76 0.17
N LEU A 130 -2.36 0.92 0.81
CA LEU A 130 -1.29 1.84 0.44
C LEU A 130 -0.04 1.01 0.15
N ALA A 131 0.24 0.75 -1.12
CA ALA A 131 1.31 -0.16 -1.52
C ALA A 131 2.24 0.51 -2.54
N GLY A 132 3.46 0.85 -2.12
CA GLY A 132 4.50 1.40 -2.97
C GLY A 132 5.41 0.32 -3.55
N CYS A 133 6.02 0.60 -4.72
CA CYS A 133 7.14 -0.19 -5.24
C CYS A 133 8.36 -0.07 -4.32
N GLY A 134 8.61 1.14 -3.80
CA GLY A 134 9.60 1.42 -2.78
C GLY A 134 9.02 2.12 -1.55
N MET A 135 9.88 2.36 -0.59
CA MET A 135 9.55 2.99 0.69
C MET A 135 8.95 4.39 0.51
N GLN A 136 9.58 5.23 -0.32
CA GLN A 136 9.16 6.61 -0.51
C GLN A 136 7.80 6.72 -1.19
N ALA A 137 7.48 5.82 -2.12
CA ALA A 137 6.16 5.75 -2.74
C ALA A 137 5.08 5.32 -1.73
N THR A 138 5.39 4.42 -0.78
CA THR A 138 4.46 4.06 0.31
C THR A 138 4.15 5.28 1.20
N VAL A 139 5.17 6.05 1.58
CA VAL A 139 5.00 7.30 2.34
C VAL A 139 4.19 8.33 1.56
N ALA A 140 4.48 8.48 0.27
CA ALA A 140 3.72 9.39 -0.60
C ALA A 140 2.25 8.98 -0.73
N ALA A 141 1.96 7.67 -0.82
CA ALA A 141 0.59 7.16 -0.81
C ALA A 141 -0.15 7.50 0.49
N ALA A 142 0.54 7.40 1.64
CA ALA A 142 -0.02 7.82 2.92
C ALA A 142 -0.35 9.33 2.94
N LYS A 143 0.52 10.18 2.41
CA LYS A 143 0.26 11.62 2.28
C LYS A 143 -0.91 11.90 1.32
N MET A 144 -1.08 11.09 0.26
CA MET A 144 -2.20 11.23 -0.69
C MET A 144 -3.56 10.87 -0.11
N VAL A 145 -3.65 10.06 0.92
CA VAL A 145 -4.93 9.75 1.60
C VAL A 145 -5.23 10.68 2.77
N THR A 146 -4.46 11.75 2.92
CA THR A 146 -4.68 12.80 3.92
C THR A 146 -4.98 14.14 3.27
N ALA A 147 -5.63 15.04 4.00
CA ALA A 147 -5.88 16.44 3.63
C ALA A 147 -6.24 16.66 2.14
N ASP A 148 -5.40 17.40 1.42
CA ASP A 148 -5.66 17.78 0.02
C ASP A 148 -5.59 16.61 -0.96
N GLY A 149 -4.79 15.60 -0.66
CA GLY A 149 -4.66 14.41 -1.49
C GLY A 149 -5.96 13.62 -1.55
N ILE A 150 -6.59 13.37 -0.41
CA ILE A 150 -7.87 12.62 -0.38
C ILE A 150 -8.98 13.37 -1.10
N ARG A 151 -9.00 14.73 -1.06
CA ARG A 151 -9.96 15.52 -1.83
C ARG A 151 -9.78 15.35 -3.34
N LYS A 152 -8.55 15.22 -3.83
CA LYS A 152 -8.27 14.93 -5.24
C LYS A 152 -8.75 13.53 -5.63
N ILE A 153 -8.44 12.54 -4.82
CA ILE A 153 -8.89 11.15 -5.03
C ILE A 153 -10.42 11.07 -5.01
N ALA A 154 -11.06 11.74 -4.06
CA ALA A 154 -12.52 11.72 -3.93
C ALA A 154 -13.26 12.25 -5.16
N ARG A 155 -12.66 13.20 -5.90
CA ARG A 155 -13.24 13.72 -7.17
C ARG A 155 -13.21 12.70 -8.31
N LEU A 156 -12.35 11.69 -8.23
CA LEU A 156 -12.21 10.62 -9.23
C LEU A 156 -13.09 9.41 -8.93
N ARG A 157 -13.73 9.40 -7.79
CA ARG A 157 -14.49 8.28 -7.24
C ARG A 157 -15.92 8.25 -7.79
N PRO A 158 -16.36 7.21 -8.50
CA PRO A 158 -17.77 6.89 -8.59
C PRO A 158 -18.27 6.35 -7.25
N PRO A 159 -19.55 6.55 -6.91
CA PRO A 159 -20.01 6.40 -5.52
C PRO A 159 -20.05 4.97 -4.96
N VAL A 160 -19.84 3.91 -5.73
CA VAL A 160 -20.22 2.55 -5.25
C VAL A 160 -19.22 1.42 -5.58
N THR A 161 -18.25 1.59 -6.42
CA THR A 161 -17.36 0.49 -6.85
C THR A 161 -15.97 0.54 -6.22
N PRO A 162 -15.31 -0.62 -6.00
CA PRO A 162 -13.88 -0.63 -5.72
C PRO A 162 -13.13 0.13 -6.82
N PHE A 163 -12.15 0.90 -6.43
CA PHE A 163 -11.27 1.59 -7.37
C PHE A 163 -9.85 1.66 -6.83
N SER A 164 -8.92 1.81 -7.74
CA SER A 164 -7.51 1.98 -7.41
C SER A 164 -6.93 3.16 -8.18
N VAL A 165 -6.00 3.84 -7.55
CA VAL A 165 -5.28 4.99 -8.10
C VAL A 165 -3.80 4.65 -8.08
N VAL A 166 -3.09 4.90 -9.19
CA VAL A 166 -1.63 4.87 -9.21
C VAL A 166 -1.11 6.29 -9.09
N ILE A 167 -0.21 6.49 -8.17
CA ILE A 167 0.55 7.73 -8.04
C ILE A 167 1.99 7.51 -8.46
N GLU A 168 2.58 8.54 -9.01
CA GLU A 168 3.99 8.65 -9.35
C GLU A 168 4.64 9.73 -8.50
N ILE A 169 5.87 9.49 -8.09
CA ILE A 169 6.74 10.47 -7.46
C ILE A 169 8.10 10.48 -8.15
N GLU A 170 8.69 11.65 -8.26
CA GLU A 170 10.12 11.80 -8.52
C GLU A 170 10.86 11.91 -7.19
N ILE A 171 12.11 11.50 -7.17
CA ILE A 171 12.96 11.55 -5.98
C ILE A 171 14.20 12.36 -6.34
N ILE A 172 14.31 13.55 -5.78
CA ILE A 172 15.41 14.48 -5.97
C ILE A 172 16.17 14.61 -4.66
N ASP A 173 17.46 14.35 -4.68
CA ASP A 173 18.33 14.39 -3.49
C ASP A 173 17.79 13.55 -2.32
N GLY A 174 17.19 12.39 -2.64
CA GLY A 174 16.62 11.49 -1.65
C GLY A 174 15.26 11.92 -1.09
N GLN A 175 14.70 13.03 -1.56
CA GLN A 175 13.40 13.54 -1.14
C GLN A 175 12.34 13.30 -2.21
N ALA A 176 11.21 12.73 -1.81
CA ALA A 176 10.07 12.55 -2.69
C ALA A 176 9.42 13.90 -3.03
N THR A 177 9.19 14.14 -4.31
CA THR A 177 8.42 15.29 -4.79
C THR A 177 6.93 15.12 -4.49
N LYS A 178 6.14 16.13 -4.84
CA LYS A 178 4.68 16.06 -4.70
C LYS A 178 4.12 14.96 -5.61
N PRO A 179 3.39 13.99 -5.06
CA PRO A 179 2.82 12.91 -5.85
C PRO A 179 1.75 13.41 -6.82
N HIS A 180 1.71 12.81 -8.02
CA HIS A 180 0.65 13.03 -8.99
C HIS A 180 0.00 11.72 -9.40
N ILE A 181 -1.28 11.79 -9.79
CA ILE A 181 -2.06 10.63 -10.19
C ILE A 181 -1.79 10.35 -11.65
N THR A 182 -1.33 9.14 -11.97
CA THR A 182 -0.99 8.70 -13.33
C THR A 182 -1.96 7.68 -13.91
N ASP A 183 -2.72 7.01 -13.05
CA ASP A 183 -3.72 6.04 -13.48
C ASP A 183 -4.86 5.90 -12.49
N VAL A 184 -6.06 5.56 -12.99
CA VAL A 184 -7.25 5.28 -12.19
C VAL A 184 -7.99 4.10 -12.81
N VAL A 185 -8.26 3.08 -12.02
CA VAL A 185 -9.02 1.90 -12.46
C VAL A 185 -10.19 1.66 -11.53
N HIS A 186 -11.39 1.58 -12.11
CA HIS A 186 -12.59 1.08 -11.46
C HIS A 186 -12.70 -0.41 -11.78
N TRP A 187 -12.96 -1.22 -10.79
CA TRP A 187 -12.98 -2.66 -10.94
C TRP A 187 -14.05 -3.32 -10.08
N SER A 188 -14.34 -4.58 -10.33
CA SER A 188 -15.29 -5.36 -9.54
C SER A 188 -14.58 -6.51 -8.85
N ILE A 189 -14.97 -6.80 -7.62
CA ILE A 189 -14.56 -8.02 -6.93
C ILE A 189 -15.26 -9.18 -7.64
N ARG A 190 -14.48 -10.08 -8.21
CA ARG A 190 -15.04 -11.33 -8.76
C ARG A 190 -15.44 -12.21 -7.57
N ALA A 191 -16.71 -12.59 -7.56
CA ALA A 191 -17.25 -13.56 -6.61
C ALA A 191 -16.64 -14.96 -6.85
#